data_ea1221750ac94da7a8cc902a790cc372
#
_entry.id   ea1221750ac94da7a8cc902a790cc372
#
_cell.length_a   1.000
_cell.length_b   1.000
_cell.length_c   1.000
_cell.angle_alpha   90.00
_cell.angle_beta   90.00
_cell.angle_gamma   90.00
#
_symmetry.space_group_name_H-M   'P 1'
#
loop_
_entity.id
_entity.type
_entity.pdbx_description
1 polymer ?
#
loop_
_entity_poly.entity_id
_entity_poly.type
_entity_poly.pdbx_seq_one_letter_code
_entity_poly.pdbx_strand_id
1 'polypeptide(L)'
;MSERRACRLLGQWRGTQRYRVIQREEEDELTRAILQLASAYGRYGYRRITALLRDLGWQVGKDRVQRIWRREGLKVPQKQRPRGRLWLNDGSCVRLRPEHENHVWAYDFVHASTHDGRTLRLLTLIDEYTRKCLAIRVARRLNSYDLIETLADLMLLHGVPEHIRSDNGPEFIAARLRKWLSAVEAKTLYIEPGSPWENGYCESFNGKLQDECLKGEIFYSLKEAQVVIERWRVHYNTVRPHSSLGYRPPAPQTILPKEMGHGDMENAARFPHLHTPDYDYRISSKKALH
;
A
#
# COMPACT_ATOMS: atom_id res chain seq x y z
N MET A 1 9.38 54.61 -19.35
CA MET A 1 8.11 54.26 -18.66
C MET A 1 8.47 53.60 -17.35
N SER A 2 7.79 53.98 -16.22
CA SER A 2 8.11 53.34 -14.92
C SER A 2 7.53 51.93 -14.83
N GLU A 3 8.22 51.03 -14.11
CA GLU A 3 7.77 49.65 -13.83
C GLU A 3 6.31 49.59 -13.33
N ARG A 4 5.95 50.54 -12.45
CA ARG A 4 4.60 50.67 -11.87
C ARG A 4 3.54 50.89 -12.96
N ARG A 5 3.84 51.74 -13.96
CA ARG A 5 2.96 52.03 -15.09
C ARG A 5 2.86 50.85 -16.07
N ALA A 6 4.00 50.18 -16.32
CA ALA A 6 4.03 48.99 -17.16
C ALA A 6 3.22 47.83 -16.56
N CYS A 7 3.39 47.52 -15.27
CA CYS A 7 2.62 46.49 -14.60
C CYS A 7 1.13 46.77 -14.58
N ARG A 8 0.73 48.08 -14.45
CA ARG A 8 -0.68 48.48 -14.49
C ARG A 8 -1.28 48.27 -15.91
N LEU A 9 -0.54 48.63 -16.93
CA LEU A 9 -1.00 48.48 -18.34
C LEU A 9 -1.13 46.99 -18.71
N LEU A 10 -0.24 46.13 -18.21
CA LEU A 10 -0.25 44.68 -18.49
C LEU A 10 -1.16 43.88 -17.55
N GLY A 11 -1.82 44.52 -16.57
CA GLY A 11 -2.60 43.84 -15.55
C GLY A 11 -1.77 42.92 -14.66
N GLN A 12 -0.45 43.13 -14.62
CA GLN A 12 0.47 42.27 -13.87
C GLN A 12 0.75 42.85 -12.48
N TRP A 13 0.66 41.97 -11.46
CA TRP A 13 1.02 42.36 -10.10
C TRP A 13 2.53 42.62 -9.97
N ARG A 14 2.93 43.75 -9.34
CA ARG A 14 4.36 44.12 -9.22
C ARG A 14 5.19 43.11 -8.47
N GLY A 15 4.62 42.42 -7.46
CA GLY A 15 5.28 41.35 -6.76
C GLY A 15 5.68 40.19 -7.68
N THR A 16 4.83 39.87 -8.66
CA THR A 16 5.12 38.85 -9.68
C THR A 16 6.28 39.27 -10.58
N GLN A 17 6.32 40.56 -10.96
CA GLN A 17 7.41 41.12 -11.80
C GLN A 17 8.76 41.09 -11.07
N ARG A 18 8.76 41.30 -9.77
CA ARG A 18 9.97 41.35 -8.93
C ARG A 18 10.34 39.99 -8.32
N TYR A 19 9.48 38.99 -8.55
CA TYR A 19 9.73 37.67 -8.00
C TYR A 19 11.02 37.09 -8.58
N ARG A 20 11.95 36.78 -7.68
CA ARG A 20 13.15 35.99 -8.00
C ARG A 20 13.00 34.61 -7.41
N VAL A 21 13.27 33.61 -8.23
CA VAL A 21 13.25 32.21 -7.76
C VAL A 21 14.36 32.04 -6.71
N ILE A 22 13.96 31.65 -5.51
CA ILE A 22 14.92 31.30 -4.47
C ILE A 22 15.48 29.93 -4.81
N GLN A 23 16.74 29.90 -5.28
CA GLN A 23 17.49 28.65 -5.40
C GLN A 23 17.91 28.22 -4.00
N ARG A 24 17.48 27.04 -3.57
CA ARG A 24 17.91 26.45 -2.31
C ARG A 24 19.06 25.51 -2.60
N GLU A 25 20.10 25.56 -1.80
CA GLU A 25 21.32 24.72 -1.98
C GLU A 25 21.01 23.22 -2.08
N GLU A 26 19.98 22.75 -1.36
CA GLU A 26 19.55 21.36 -1.36
C GLU A 26 18.58 20.98 -2.50
N GLU A 27 18.25 21.88 -3.45
CA GLU A 27 17.23 21.61 -4.45
C GLU A 27 17.64 20.49 -5.42
N ASP A 28 18.91 20.43 -5.78
CA ASP A 28 19.44 19.41 -6.69
C ASP A 28 19.50 18.03 -6.00
N GLU A 29 19.87 17.99 -4.72
CA GLU A 29 19.86 16.74 -3.93
C GLU A 29 18.44 16.20 -3.74
N LEU A 30 17.52 17.10 -3.38
CA LEU A 30 16.10 16.74 -3.27
C LEU A 30 15.54 16.24 -4.61
N THR A 31 15.90 16.87 -5.72
CA THR A 31 15.48 16.46 -7.06
C THR A 31 16.00 15.06 -7.38
N ARG A 32 17.28 14.78 -7.11
CA ARG A 32 17.86 13.44 -7.28
C ARG A 32 17.17 12.39 -6.42
N ALA A 33 16.86 12.69 -5.15
CA ALA A 33 16.14 11.80 -4.26
C ALA A 33 14.71 11.50 -4.78
N ILE A 34 14.00 12.52 -5.28
CA ILE A 34 12.68 12.36 -5.90
C ILE A 34 12.75 11.45 -7.13
N LEU A 35 13.71 11.66 -8.02
CA LEU A 35 13.91 10.86 -9.24
C LEU A 35 14.22 9.40 -8.90
N GLN A 36 15.10 9.18 -7.92
CA GLN A 36 15.45 7.84 -7.44
C GLN A 36 14.25 7.10 -6.87
N LEU A 37 13.47 7.74 -5.99
CA LEU A 37 12.26 7.15 -5.44
C LEU A 37 11.18 6.93 -6.50
N ALA A 38 11.03 7.84 -7.46
CA ALA A 38 10.07 7.69 -8.56
C ALA A 38 10.44 6.54 -9.50
N SER A 39 11.73 6.30 -9.73
CA SER A 39 12.24 5.17 -10.49
C SER A 39 12.01 3.85 -9.76
N ALA A 40 12.30 3.79 -8.45
CA ALA A 40 12.10 2.60 -7.63
C ALA A 40 10.61 2.26 -7.44
N TYR A 41 9.76 3.28 -7.35
CA TYR A 41 8.32 3.14 -7.10
C TYR A 41 7.48 3.77 -8.22
N GLY A 42 7.56 3.23 -9.41
CA GLY A 42 6.89 3.79 -10.61
C GLY A 42 5.36 3.94 -10.52
N ARG A 43 4.71 3.33 -9.51
CA ARG A 43 3.27 3.45 -9.22
C ARG A 43 2.94 4.47 -8.12
N TYR A 44 3.95 5.15 -7.54
CA TYR A 44 3.73 6.13 -6.48
C TYR A 44 3.72 7.55 -7.07
N GLY A 45 2.67 8.30 -6.76
CA GLY A 45 2.62 9.72 -7.08
C GLY A 45 3.32 10.58 -6.03
N TYR A 46 3.50 11.86 -6.34
CA TYR A 46 4.22 12.84 -5.51
C TYR A 46 3.83 12.82 -4.02
N ARG A 47 2.57 12.50 -3.67
CA ARG A 47 2.12 12.45 -2.26
C ARG A 47 2.77 11.32 -1.47
N ARG A 48 2.87 10.12 -2.07
CA ARG A 48 3.56 8.98 -1.45
C ARG A 48 5.07 9.19 -1.45
N ILE A 49 5.62 9.73 -2.53
CA ILE A 49 7.04 10.11 -2.59
C ILE A 49 7.36 11.15 -1.50
N THR A 50 6.47 12.11 -1.23
CA THR A 50 6.67 13.05 -0.12
C THR A 50 6.71 12.35 1.24
N ALA A 51 5.88 11.34 1.46
CA ALA A 51 5.91 10.55 2.69
C ALA A 51 7.24 9.81 2.84
N LEU A 52 7.67 9.08 1.81
CA LEU A 52 8.95 8.37 1.81
C LEU A 52 10.14 9.32 2.03
N LEU A 53 10.14 10.51 1.43
CA LEU A 53 11.17 11.52 1.67
C LEU A 53 11.22 11.95 3.14
N ARG A 54 10.06 12.13 3.78
CA ARG A 54 9.99 12.48 5.20
C ARG A 54 10.49 11.36 6.10
N ASP A 55 10.17 10.12 5.77
CA ASP A 55 10.68 8.93 6.47
C ASP A 55 12.22 8.81 6.32
N LEU A 56 12.79 9.34 5.23
CA LEU A 56 14.23 9.49 5.01
C LEU A 56 14.84 10.73 5.66
N GLY A 57 14.06 11.51 6.44
CA GLY A 57 14.53 12.68 7.18
C GLY A 57 14.42 14.03 6.44
N TRP A 58 13.89 14.06 5.21
CA TRP A 58 13.72 15.31 4.47
C TRP A 58 12.62 16.20 5.06
N GLN A 59 12.96 17.43 5.42
CA GLN A 59 12.00 18.45 5.85
C GLN A 59 11.33 19.11 4.63
N VAL A 60 10.41 18.38 3.98
CA VAL A 60 9.80 18.81 2.71
C VAL A 60 8.27 18.75 2.73
N GLY A 61 7.64 19.78 2.16
CA GLY A 61 6.19 19.86 1.96
C GLY A 61 5.77 19.24 0.63
N LYS A 62 4.53 18.71 0.59
CA LYS A 62 3.94 18.08 -0.62
C LYS A 62 3.96 19.00 -1.85
N ASP A 63 3.79 20.31 -1.66
CA ASP A 63 3.68 21.27 -2.76
C ASP A 63 5.06 21.52 -3.41
N ARG A 64 6.15 21.49 -2.61
CA ARG A 64 7.52 21.55 -3.12
C ARG A 64 7.84 20.32 -3.97
N VAL A 65 7.52 19.12 -3.44
CA VAL A 65 7.70 17.87 -4.18
C VAL A 65 6.86 17.85 -5.46
N GLN A 66 5.60 18.30 -5.40
CA GLN A 66 4.72 18.37 -6.58
C GLN A 66 5.26 19.30 -7.66
N ARG A 67 5.84 20.45 -7.29
CA ARG A 67 6.45 21.38 -8.22
C ARG A 67 7.64 20.76 -8.94
N ILE A 68 8.55 20.10 -8.20
CA ILE A 68 9.69 19.37 -8.77
C ILE A 68 9.18 18.23 -9.66
N TRP A 69 8.22 17.43 -9.17
CA TRP A 69 7.58 16.35 -9.91
C TRP A 69 7.09 16.78 -11.30
N ARG A 70 6.43 17.94 -11.37
CA ARG A 70 5.95 18.51 -12.64
C ARG A 70 7.09 19.03 -13.51
N ARG A 71 8.08 19.68 -12.91
CA ARG A 71 9.25 20.21 -13.62
C ARG A 71 10.03 19.09 -14.30
N GLU A 72 10.20 17.96 -13.61
CA GLU A 72 10.91 16.79 -14.13
C GLU A 72 10.01 15.90 -15.04
N GLY A 73 8.79 16.33 -15.35
CA GLY A 73 7.89 15.61 -16.27
C GLY A 73 7.40 14.26 -15.73
N LEU A 74 7.53 14.00 -14.42
CA LEU A 74 7.15 12.73 -13.82
C LEU A 74 5.64 12.53 -13.88
N LYS A 75 5.22 11.31 -14.25
CA LYS A 75 3.82 10.92 -14.36
C LYS A 75 3.63 9.52 -13.78
N VAL A 76 2.50 9.30 -13.11
CA VAL A 76 2.06 7.96 -12.73
C VAL A 76 1.09 7.46 -13.78
N PRO A 77 1.16 6.18 -14.22
CA PRO A 77 0.17 5.61 -15.13
C PRO A 77 -1.25 5.82 -14.58
N GLN A 78 -2.13 6.34 -15.39
CA GLN A 78 -3.51 6.59 -14.99
C GLN A 78 -4.24 5.26 -14.81
N LYS A 79 -4.94 5.10 -13.68
CA LYS A 79 -5.90 4.02 -13.54
C LYS A 79 -7.08 4.27 -14.49
N GLN A 80 -7.54 3.20 -15.15
CA GLN A 80 -8.76 3.27 -15.92
C GLN A 80 -9.90 3.70 -14.99
N ARG A 81 -10.63 4.73 -15.37
CA ARG A 81 -11.80 5.19 -14.60
C ARG A 81 -12.87 4.09 -14.59
N PRO A 82 -13.52 3.81 -13.45
CA PRO A 82 -14.66 2.91 -13.43
C PRO A 82 -15.72 3.36 -14.43
N ARG A 83 -16.26 2.44 -15.21
CA ARG A 83 -17.35 2.72 -16.14
C ARG A 83 -18.68 2.81 -15.37
N GLY A 84 -18.95 3.98 -14.79
CA GLY A 84 -20.19 4.25 -14.04
C GLY A 84 -20.08 3.97 -12.53
N ARG A 85 -21.10 4.39 -11.80
CA ARG A 85 -21.29 4.04 -10.39
C ARG A 85 -22.17 2.78 -10.33
N LEU A 86 -21.65 1.74 -9.69
CA LEU A 86 -22.37 0.47 -9.54
C LEU A 86 -23.32 0.43 -8.34
N TRP A 87 -23.43 1.52 -7.58
CA TRP A 87 -24.31 1.57 -6.40
C TRP A 87 -25.11 2.87 -6.30
N LEU A 88 -26.25 2.77 -5.71
CA LEU A 88 -27.05 3.90 -5.24
C LEU A 88 -26.50 4.34 -3.88
N ASN A 89 -26.36 5.65 -3.67
CA ASN A 89 -25.92 6.24 -2.40
C ASN A 89 -27.13 6.46 -1.46
N ASP A 90 -28.03 5.48 -1.41
CA ASP A 90 -29.31 5.57 -0.71
C ASP A 90 -29.27 5.08 0.75
N GLY A 91 -28.08 4.72 1.24
CA GLY A 91 -27.92 4.22 2.60
C GLY A 91 -28.42 2.78 2.83
N SER A 92 -28.87 2.10 1.77
CA SER A 92 -29.41 0.72 1.87
C SER A 92 -28.37 -0.33 2.23
N CYS A 93 -27.08 0.00 2.15
CA CYS A 93 -26.00 -0.94 2.47
C CYS A 93 -25.53 -0.77 3.92
N VAL A 94 -26.01 -1.60 4.81
CA VAL A 94 -25.54 -1.71 6.20
C VAL A 94 -24.33 -2.63 6.23
N ARG A 95 -23.14 -2.04 6.06
CA ARG A 95 -21.89 -2.77 6.18
C ARG A 95 -21.35 -2.68 7.61
N LEU A 96 -21.01 -3.83 8.21
CA LEU A 96 -20.22 -3.84 9.45
C LEU A 96 -18.88 -3.15 9.20
N ARG A 97 -18.62 -2.02 9.89
CA ARG A 97 -17.34 -1.32 9.83
C ARG A 97 -16.43 -1.86 10.92
N PRO A 98 -15.15 -2.12 10.62
CA PRO A 98 -14.20 -2.54 11.65
C PRO A 98 -13.95 -1.38 12.64
N GLU A 99 -13.95 -1.68 13.93
CA GLU A 99 -13.78 -0.69 15.01
C GLU A 99 -12.43 -0.83 15.72
N HIS A 100 -11.83 -2.03 15.70
CA HIS A 100 -10.53 -2.32 16.30
C HIS A 100 -9.78 -3.42 15.52
N GLU A 101 -8.53 -3.64 15.86
CA GLU A 101 -7.71 -4.73 15.32
C GLU A 101 -8.36 -6.09 15.65
N ASN A 102 -8.32 -7.02 14.69
CA ASN A 102 -8.98 -8.33 14.76
C ASN A 102 -10.52 -8.29 14.87
N HIS A 103 -11.16 -7.15 14.62
CA HIS A 103 -12.62 -7.11 14.54
C HIS A 103 -13.14 -7.82 13.26
N VAL A 104 -12.59 -7.46 12.11
CA VAL A 104 -12.98 -8.07 10.83
C VAL A 104 -11.74 -8.41 10.00
N TRP A 105 -11.54 -9.70 9.73
CA TRP A 105 -10.60 -10.13 8.70
C TRP A 105 -11.35 -10.37 7.40
N ALA A 106 -10.78 -9.91 6.30
CA ALA A 106 -11.31 -10.17 4.97
C ALA A 106 -10.30 -10.98 4.16
N TYR A 107 -10.80 -11.93 3.37
CA TYR A 107 -9.97 -12.70 2.45
C TYR A 107 -10.61 -12.84 1.07
N ASP A 108 -9.77 -13.10 0.08
CA ASP A 108 -10.17 -13.26 -1.30
C ASP A 108 -9.12 -14.06 -2.08
N PHE A 109 -9.53 -14.59 -3.23
CA PHE A 109 -8.62 -15.27 -4.15
C PHE A 109 -8.29 -14.39 -5.35
N VAL A 110 -7.00 -14.25 -5.62
CA VAL A 110 -6.46 -13.55 -6.78
C VAL A 110 -5.77 -14.55 -7.70
N HIS A 111 -5.91 -14.36 -9.00
CA HIS A 111 -5.26 -15.19 -9.99
C HIS A 111 -4.13 -14.41 -10.69
N ALA A 112 -3.04 -15.11 -10.95
CA ALA A 112 -1.91 -14.67 -11.75
C ALA A 112 -1.42 -15.87 -12.58
N SER A 113 -0.35 -15.71 -13.34
CA SER A 113 0.29 -16.79 -14.08
C SER A 113 1.79 -16.65 -14.07
N THR A 114 2.49 -17.78 -14.23
CA THR A 114 3.91 -17.79 -14.57
C THR A 114 4.08 -17.54 -16.07
N HIS A 115 5.32 -17.22 -16.50
CA HIS A 115 5.67 -16.94 -17.89
C HIS A 115 5.25 -18.05 -18.86
N ASP A 116 5.29 -19.30 -18.41
CA ASP A 116 4.85 -20.49 -19.15
C ASP A 116 3.33 -20.69 -19.20
N GLY A 117 2.55 -19.69 -18.74
CA GLY A 117 1.09 -19.69 -18.75
C GLY A 117 0.44 -20.51 -17.63
N ARG A 118 1.20 -21.17 -16.76
CA ARG A 118 0.63 -21.94 -15.65
C ARG A 118 0.02 -21.01 -14.61
N THR A 119 -1.19 -21.31 -14.18
CA THR A 119 -1.93 -20.54 -13.20
C THR A 119 -1.23 -20.51 -11.84
N LEU A 120 -1.24 -19.33 -11.24
CA LEU A 120 -0.97 -19.09 -9.82
C LEU A 120 -2.27 -18.66 -9.15
N ARG A 121 -2.58 -19.27 -8.03
CA ARG A 121 -3.70 -18.89 -7.17
C ARG A 121 -3.14 -18.29 -5.87
N LEU A 122 -3.59 -17.11 -5.52
CA LEU A 122 -3.16 -16.37 -4.35
C LEU A 122 -4.35 -16.25 -3.40
N LEU A 123 -4.18 -16.66 -2.16
CA LEU A 123 -5.11 -16.38 -1.06
C LEU A 123 -4.59 -15.14 -0.34
N THR A 124 -5.34 -14.06 -0.35
CA THR A 124 -5.03 -12.81 0.34
C THR A 124 -5.87 -12.67 1.59
N LEU A 125 -5.25 -12.33 2.73
CA LEU A 125 -5.91 -12.05 4.00
C LEU A 125 -5.49 -10.69 4.52
N ILE A 126 -6.46 -9.89 4.92
CA ILE A 126 -6.23 -8.55 5.48
C ILE A 126 -7.04 -8.35 6.75
N ASP A 127 -6.50 -7.59 7.68
CA ASP A 127 -7.27 -6.98 8.75
C ASP A 127 -7.87 -5.67 8.24
N GLU A 128 -9.20 -5.55 8.26
CA GLU A 128 -9.88 -4.40 7.69
C GLU A 128 -9.69 -3.12 8.49
N TYR A 129 -9.40 -3.20 9.79
CA TYR A 129 -9.17 -2.02 10.63
C TYR A 129 -7.77 -1.44 10.41
N THR A 130 -6.75 -2.25 10.64
CA THR A 130 -5.34 -1.84 10.52
C THR A 130 -4.88 -1.69 9.08
N ARG A 131 -5.57 -2.28 8.11
CA ARG A 131 -5.17 -2.41 6.69
C ARG A 131 -3.97 -3.33 6.48
N LYS A 132 -3.53 -4.01 7.51
CA LYS A 132 -2.41 -4.94 7.46
C LYS A 132 -2.76 -6.16 6.60
N CYS A 133 -1.87 -6.51 5.70
CA CYS A 133 -1.94 -7.77 4.99
C CYS A 133 -1.36 -8.88 5.88
N LEU A 134 -2.23 -9.73 6.42
CA LEU A 134 -1.85 -10.80 7.33
C LEU A 134 -1.08 -11.90 6.59
N ALA A 135 -1.59 -12.31 5.42
CA ALA A 135 -0.92 -13.32 4.58
C ALA A 135 -1.24 -13.14 3.09
N ILE A 136 -0.32 -13.61 2.24
CA ILE A 136 -0.56 -13.93 0.84
C ILE A 136 0.01 -15.33 0.58
N ARG A 137 -0.85 -16.35 0.57
CA ARG A 137 -0.44 -17.71 0.24
C ARG A 137 -0.51 -17.92 -1.27
N VAL A 138 0.60 -18.34 -1.87
CA VAL A 138 0.72 -18.53 -3.33
C VAL A 138 0.94 -19.99 -3.63
N ALA A 139 0.06 -20.59 -4.45
CA ALA A 139 0.17 -21.98 -4.88
C ALA A 139 -0.40 -22.17 -6.28
N ARG A 140 -0.20 -23.35 -6.88
CA ARG A 140 -0.84 -23.73 -8.15
C ARG A 140 -2.33 -24.02 -7.98
N ARG A 141 -2.69 -24.58 -6.84
CA ARG A 141 -4.06 -24.87 -6.41
C ARG A 141 -4.20 -24.54 -4.94
N LEU A 142 -5.32 -23.98 -4.57
CA LEU A 142 -5.70 -23.72 -3.19
C LEU A 142 -7.12 -24.21 -2.99
N ASN A 143 -7.37 -24.91 -1.93
CA ASN A 143 -8.66 -25.47 -1.54
C ASN A 143 -9.06 -25.04 -0.13
N SER A 144 -10.18 -25.52 0.37
CA SER A 144 -10.67 -25.16 1.72
C SER A 144 -9.74 -25.61 2.87
N TYR A 145 -8.93 -26.65 2.70
CA TYR A 145 -7.95 -27.06 3.70
C TYR A 145 -6.81 -26.06 3.81
N ASP A 146 -6.30 -25.62 2.64
CA ASP A 146 -5.25 -24.60 2.59
C ASP A 146 -5.69 -23.31 3.24
N LEU A 147 -6.97 -22.95 3.07
CA LEU A 147 -7.57 -21.78 3.70
C LEU A 147 -7.66 -21.96 5.23
N ILE A 148 -8.18 -23.11 5.71
CA ILE A 148 -8.29 -23.40 7.13
C ILE A 148 -6.91 -23.41 7.80
N GLU A 149 -5.92 -24.06 7.19
CA GLU A 149 -4.54 -24.08 7.66
C GLU A 149 -3.98 -22.66 7.79
N THR A 150 -4.13 -21.84 6.76
CA THR A 150 -3.65 -20.46 6.77
C THR A 150 -4.36 -19.61 7.84
N LEU A 151 -5.67 -19.77 8.00
CA LEU A 151 -6.43 -19.08 9.05
C LEU A 151 -6.00 -19.54 10.45
N ALA A 152 -5.80 -20.84 10.65
CA ALA A 152 -5.35 -21.38 11.93
C ALA A 152 -3.98 -20.83 12.34
N ASP A 153 -3.02 -20.83 11.42
CA ASP A 153 -1.69 -20.24 11.65
C ASP A 153 -1.78 -18.75 12.02
N LEU A 154 -2.60 -17.99 11.30
CA LEU A 154 -2.78 -16.57 11.60
C LEU A 154 -3.50 -16.32 12.91
N MET A 155 -4.49 -17.15 13.29
CA MET A 155 -5.18 -17.05 14.57
C MET A 155 -4.25 -17.36 15.75
N LEU A 156 -3.30 -18.28 15.58
CA LEU A 156 -2.25 -18.54 16.57
C LEU A 156 -1.31 -17.34 16.75
N LEU A 157 -1.01 -16.62 15.67
CA LEU A 157 -0.07 -15.49 15.69
C LEU A 157 -0.72 -14.16 16.12
N HIS A 158 -1.98 -13.94 15.74
CA HIS A 158 -2.65 -12.63 15.87
C HIS A 158 -3.88 -12.67 16.79
N GLY A 159 -4.30 -13.83 17.23
CA GLY A 159 -5.59 -14.03 17.92
C GLY A 159 -6.72 -14.32 16.94
N VAL A 160 -7.86 -14.78 17.47
CA VAL A 160 -9.05 -15.10 16.69
C VAL A 160 -9.80 -13.82 16.35
N PRO A 161 -10.13 -13.54 15.07
CA PRO A 161 -10.96 -12.39 14.72
C PRO A 161 -12.41 -12.62 15.12
N GLU A 162 -13.14 -11.56 15.45
CA GLU A 162 -14.57 -11.67 15.75
C GLU A 162 -15.36 -12.06 14.50
N HIS A 163 -14.95 -11.53 13.34
CA HIS A 163 -15.66 -11.74 12.09
C HIS A 163 -14.68 -12.06 10.96
N ILE A 164 -15.11 -12.97 10.09
CA ILE A 164 -14.43 -13.25 8.82
C ILE A 164 -15.35 -12.92 7.67
N ARG A 165 -14.90 -12.04 6.78
CA ARG A 165 -15.62 -11.62 5.57
C ARG A 165 -15.02 -12.27 4.34
N SER A 166 -15.90 -12.80 3.48
CA SER A 166 -15.53 -13.37 2.19
C SER A 166 -16.64 -13.18 1.15
N ASP A 167 -16.29 -13.31 -0.11
CA ASP A 167 -17.30 -13.50 -1.15
C ASP A 167 -17.97 -14.89 -1.02
N ASN A 168 -19.00 -15.13 -1.84
CA ASN A 168 -19.76 -16.38 -1.86
C ASN A 168 -19.13 -17.44 -2.79
N GLY A 169 -17.80 -17.43 -2.96
CA GLY A 169 -17.12 -18.45 -3.75
C GLY A 169 -17.35 -19.89 -3.24
N PRO A 170 -17.29 -20.90 -4.10
CA PRO A 170 -17.56 -22.29 -3.70
C PRO A 170 -16.62 -22.82 -2.61
N GLU A 171 -15.40 -22.28 -2.53
CA GLU A 171 -14.43 -22.59 -1.49
C GLU A 171 -14.86 -22.12 -0.10
N PHE A 172 -15.66 -21.04 -0.05
CA PHE A 172 -16.10 -20.37 1.17
C PHE A 172 -17.41 -20.96 1.70
N ILE A 173 -18.20 -21.56 0.80
CA ILE A 173 -19.45 -22.23 1.16
C ILE A 173 -19.17 -23.65 1.67
N ALA A 174 -17.92 -24.13 1.59
CA ALA A 174 -17.57 -25.47 2.03
C ALA A 174 -18.04 -25.71 3.47
N ALA A 175 -18.90 -26.69 3.67
CA ALA A 175 -19.47 -27.05 4.98
C ALA A 175 -18.39 -27.25 6.05
N ARG A 176 -17.19 -27.72 5.63
CA ARG A 176 -16.03 -27.89 6.48
C ARG A 176 -15.51 -26.59 7.05
N LEU A 177 -15.36 -25.54 6.21
CA LEU A 177 -14.87 -24.23 6.66
C LEU A 177 -15.86 -23.63 7.66
N ARG A 178 -17.16 -23.67 7.37
CA ARG A 178 -18.22 -23.19 8.28
C ARG A 178 -18.19 -23.91 9.62
N LYS A 179 -18.08 -25.24 9.59
CA LYS A 179 -18.00 -26.06 10.82
C LYS A 179 -16.75 -25.69 11.65
N TRP A 180 -15.60 -25.49 10.98
CA TRP A 180 -14.36 -25.11 11.65
C TRP A 180 -14.45 -23.70 12.23
N LEU A 181 -14.95 -22.71 11.48
CA LEU A 181 -15.14 -21.32 11.97
C LEU A 181 -16.08 -21.27 13.17
N SER A 182 -17.18 -22.05 13.14
CA SER A 182 -18.08 -22.17 14.28
C SER A 182 -17.39 -22.76 15.51
N ALA A 183 -16.48 -23.70 15.34
CA ALA A 183 -15.74 -24.32 16.44
C ALA A 183 -14.69 -23.38 17.07
N VAL A 184 -14.18 -22.40 16.33
CA VAL A 184 -13.26 -21.36 16.83
C VAL A 184 -14.00 -20.06 17.22
N GLU A 185 -15.34 -20.08 17.24
CA GLU A 185 -16.21 -18.95 17.62
C GLU A 185 -16.08 -17.69 16.72
N ALA A 186 -15.48 -17.81 15.54
CA ALA A 186 -15.41 -16.74 14.57
C ALA A 186 -16.70 -16.63 13.76
N LYS A 187 -17.32 -15.45 13.76
CA LYS A 187 -18.56 -15.20 13.01
C LYS A 187 -18.26 -14.97 11.53
N THR A 188 -19.04 -15.61 10.66
CA THR A 188 -18.90 -15.44 9.21
C THR A 188 -19.79 -14.31 8.71
N LEU A 189 -19.23 -13.35 7.99
CA LEU A 189 -19.94 -12.29 7.27
C LEU A 189 -19.89 -12.61 5.78
N TYR A 190 -20.97 -13.19 5.27
CA TYR A 190 -21.11 -13.39 3.83
C TYR A 190 -21.55 -12.10 3.16
N ILE A 191 -20.95 -11.81 2.01
CA ILE A 191 -21.35 -10.71 1.16
C ILE A 191 -22.65 -11.11 0.47
N GLU A 192 -23.67 -10.27 0.51
CA GLU A 192 -24.91 -10.53 -0.21
C GLU A 192 -24.65 -10.64 -1.72
N PRO A 193 -25.29 -11.58 -2.42
CA PRO A 193 -25.19 -11.67 -3.87
C PRO A 193 -25.58 -10.34 -4.53
N GLY A 194 -24.66 -9.77 -5.33
CA GLY A 194 -24.85 -8.45 -5.97
C GLY A 194 -24.36 -7.27 -5.15
N SER A 195 -23.73 -7.47 -3.98
CA SER A 195 -23.19 -6.43 -3.11
C SER A 195 -21.64 -6.42 -3.05
N PRO A 196 -20.92 -6.26 -4.18
CA PRO A 196 -19.44 -6.32 -4.22
C PRO A 196 -18.79 -5.25 -3.33
N TRP A 197 -19.47 -4.13 -3.07
CA TRP A 197 -18.98 -3.05 -2.20
C TRP A 197 -18.75 -3.48 -0.74
N GLU A 198 -19.33 -4.58 -0.30
CA GLU A 198 -19.11 -5.11 1.05
C GLU A 198 -17.66 -5.61 1.23
N ASN A 199 -17.00 -6.10 0.17
CA ASN A 199 -15.59 -6.51 0.18
C ASN A 199 -14.61 -5.43 -0.28
N GLY A 200 -15.02 -4.17 -0.31
CA GLY A 200 -14.25 -3.05 -0.87
C GLY A 200 -12.83 -2.85 -0.29
N TYR A 201 -12.54 -3.37 0.92
CA TYR A 201 -11.20 -3.33 1.48
C TYR A 201 -10.29 -4.38 0.83
N CYS A 202 -10.78 -5.61 0.68
CA CYS A 202 -10.04 -6.68 0.02
C CYS A 202 -9.86 -6.39 -1.47
N GLU A 203 -10.91 -5.91 -2.15
CA GLU A 203 -10.82 -5.48 -3.55
C GLU A 203 -9.80 -4.34 -3.74
N SER A 204 -9.83 -3.34 -2.84
CA SER A 204 -8.86 -2.24 -2.86
C SER A 204 -7.43 -2.73 -2.62
N PHE A 205 -7.24 -3.72 -1.75
CA PHE A 205 -5.95 -4.36 -1.50
C PHE A 205 -5.49 -5.13 -2.74
N ASN A 206 -6.34 -6.02 -3.26
CA ASN A 206 -6.05 -6.83 -4.44
C ASN A 206 -5.74 -5.97 -5.67
N GLY A 207 -6.47 -4.85 -5.84
CA GLY A 207 -6.16 -3.87 -6.87
C GLY A 207 -4.76 -3.25 -6.74
N LYS A 208 -4.25 -3.08 -5.53
CA LYS A 208 -2.86 -2.60 -5.29
C LYS A 208 -1.84 -3.71 -5.53
N LEU A 209 -2.13 -4.93 -5.06
CA LEU A 209 -1.29 -6.10 -5.33
C LEU A 209 -1.13 -6.30 -6.84
N GLN A 210 -2.21 -6.24 -7.60
CA GLN A 210 -2.17 -6.37 -9.05
C GLN A 210 -1.39 -5.23 -9.72
N ASP A 211 -1.63 -3.98 -9.34
CA ASP A 211 -1.04 -2.81 -9.97
C ASP A 211 0.46 -2.64 -9.64
N GLU A 212 0.84 -2.93 -8.40
CA GLU A 212 2.17 -2.62 -7.86
C GLU A 212 3.12 -3.84 -7.88
N CYS A 213 2.60 -5.08 -8.02
CA CYS A 213 3.37 -6.31 -8.02
C CYS A 213 3.05 -7.18 -9.25
N LEU A 214 1.85 -7.77 -9.32
CA LEU A 214 1.56 -8.83 -10.28
C LEU A 214 1.63 -8.40 -11.75
N LYS A 215 1.33 -7.15 -12.07
CA LYS A 215 1.40 -6.60 -13.44
C LYS A 215 2.78 -6.04 -13.80
N GLY A 216 3.63 -5.84 -12.83
CA GLY A 216 5.00 -5.32 -13.02
C GLY A 216 6.05 -6.40 -13.12
N GLU A 217 5.72 -7.63 -12.73
CA GLU A 217 6.68 -8.73 -12.61
C GLU A 217 6.33 -9.89 -13.55
N ILE A 218 7.36 -10.57 -14.04
CA ILE A 218 7.25 -11.79 -14.82
C ILE A 218 7.77 -12.94 -13.97
N PHE A 219 6.91 -13.85 -13.56
CA PHE A 219 7.28 -14.98 -12.72
C PHE A 219 7.66 -16.19 -13.58
N TYR A 220 8.89 -16.67 -13.46
CA TYR A 220 9.35 -17.88 -14.17
C TYR A 220 9.05 -19.16 -13.38
N SER A 221 8.88 -19.08 -12.08
CA SER A 221 8.57 -20.23 -11.24
C SER A 221 7.60 -19.89 -10.11
N LEU A 222 6.97 -20.93 -9.53
CA LEU A 222 6.16 -20.78 -8.32
C LEU A 222 6.98 -20.24 -7.14
N LYS A 223 8.21 -20.73 -6.98
CA LYS A 223 9.10 -20.33 -5.88
C LYS A 223 9.47 -18.87 -5.98
N GLU A 224 9.80 -18.39 -7.17
CA GLU A 224 10.06 -16.98 -7.44
C GLU A 224 8.85 -16.12 -7.11
N ALA A 225 7.65 -16.50 -7.60
CA ALA A 225 6.41 -15.79 -7.29
C ALA A 225 6.16 -15.71 -5.78
N GLN A 226 6.39 -16.79 -5.04
CA GLN A 226 6.27 -16.80 -3.58
C GLN A 226 7.21 -15.79 -2.93
N VAL A 227 8.47 -15.73 -3.35
CA VAL A 227 9.48 -14.82 -2.77
C VAL A 227 9.15 -13.36 -3.11
N VAL A 228 8.86 -13.06 -4.38
CA VAL A 228 8.59 -11.68 -4.82
C VAL A 228 7.30 -11.14 -4.18
N ILE A 229 6.24 -11.94 -4.15
CA ILE A 229 4.95 -11.54 -3.56
C ILE A 229 5.08 -11.36 -2.04
N GLU A 230 5.84 -12.22 -1.36
CA GLU A 230 6.10 -12.06 0.08
C GLU A 230 6.91 -10.79 0.38
N ARG A 231 7.94 -10.48 -0.41
CA ARG A 231 8.65 -9.19 -0.32
C ARG A 231 7.70 -8.01 -0.48
N TRP A 232 6.80 -8.08 -1.47
CA TRP A 232 5.81 -7.04 -1.67
C TRP A 232 4.86 -6.93 -0.47
N ARG A 233 4.43 -8.04 0.14
CA ARG A 233 3.58 -8.04 1.34
C ARG A 233 4.28 -7.36 2.51
N VAL A 234 5.55 -7.69 2.76
CA VAL A 234 6.36 -7.04 3.80
C VAL A 234 6.48 -5.55 3.52
N HIS A 235 6.85 -5.16 2.30
CA HIS A 235 6.94 -3.76 1.90
C HIS A 235 5.59 -3.02 2.04
N TYR A 236 4.48 -3.66 1.65
CA TYR A 236 3.13 -3.12 1.80
C TYR A 236 2.81 -2.79 3.25
N ASN A 237 3.19 -3.66 4.18
CA ASN A 237 2.93 -3.50 5.59
C ASN A 237 3.88 -2.51 6.28
N THR A 238 5.16 -2.45 5.90
CA THR A 238 6.20 -1.77 6.68
C THR A 238 6.72 -0.47 6.08
N VAL A 239 6.62 -0.30 4.76
CA VAL A 239 7.21 0.85 4.06
C VAL A 239 6.17 1.64 3.26
N ARG A 240 5.20 0.95 2.65
CA ARG A 240 4.27 1.57 1.72
C ARG A 240 3.37 2.62 2.38
N PRO A 241 3.38 3.90 1.92
CA PRO A 241 2.52 4.93 2.50
C PRO A 241 1.04 4.70 2.14
N HIS A 242 0.16 4.69 3.16
CA HIS A 242 -1.27 4.53 3.03
C HIS A 242 -2.02 5.83 3.30
N SER A 243 -2.74 6.35 2.31
CA SER A 243 -3.48 7.61 2.45
C SER A 243 -4.55 7.57 3.55
N SER A 244 -5.18 6.42 3.76
CA SER A 244 -6.18 6.22 4.83
C SER A 244 -5.58 6.19 6.24
N LEU A 245 -4.26 5.99 6.35
CA LEU A 245 -3.50 5.95 7.61
C LEU A 245 -2.59 7.18 7.77
N GLY A 246 -2.93 8.32 7.12
CA GLY A 246 -2.10 9.52 7.17
C GLY A 246 -0.74 9.36 6.50
N TYR A 247 -0.67 8.51 5.48
CA TYR A 247 0.56 8.10 4.76
C TYR A 247 1.55 7.28 5.59
N ARG A 248 1.15 6.74 6.73
CA ARG A 248 1.93 5.74 7.46
C ARG A 248 1.66 4.33 6.91
N PRO A 249 2.62 3.40 7.00
CA PRO A 249 2.38 2.00 6.69
C PRO A 249 1.50 1.32 7.77
N PRO A 250 0.85 0.17 7.48
CA PRO A 250 -0.07 -0.49 8.41
C PRO A 250 0.58 -1.07 9.68
N ALA A 251 1.80 -1.59 9.55
CA ALA A 251 2.44 -2.38 10.58
C ALA A 251 3.40 -1.68 11.56
N PRO A 252 3.83 -0.40 11.42
CA PRO A 252 4.72 0.20 12.41
C PRO A 252 4.13 0.25 13.82
N GLN A 253 2.82 0.30 13.93
CA GLN A 253 2.13 0.32 15.23
C GLN A 253 2.16 -1.04 15.95
N THR A 254 2.39 -2.14 15.21
CA THR A 254 2.42 -3.50 15.76
C THR A 254 3.84 -3.99 16.04
N ILE A 255 4.85 -3.35 15.47
CA ILE A 255 6.28 -3.71 15.64
C ILE A 255 6.92 -2.89 16.77
N LEU A 256 6.46 -1.66 17.00
CA LEU A 256 6.95 -0.82 18.08
C LEU A 256 6.13 -1.06 19.36
N PRO A 257 6.76 -1.30 20.51
CA PRO A 257 6.07 -1.32 21.80
C PRO A 257 5.28 -0.02 21.98
N LYS A 258 4.10 -0.10 22.59
CA LYS A 258 3.17 1.04 22.81
C LYS A 258 3.79 2.24 23.55
N GLU A 259 4.98 2.06 24.14
CA GLU A 259 5.68 3.04 25.00
C GLU A 259 6.79 3.83 24.29
N MET A 260 7.08 3.54 23.01
CA MET A 260 8.10 4.31 22.26
C MET A 260 7.47 5.56 21.65
N GLY A 261 7.78 6.69 22.23
CA GLY A 261 7.38 8.03 21.73
C GLY A 261 8.06 8.37 20.39
N HIS A 262 7.59 9.45 19.77
CA HIS A 262 8.04 9.92 18.44
C HIS A 262 9.56 10.18 18.33
N GLY A 263 10.32 10.21 19.46
CA GLY A 263 11.77 10.42 19.48
C GLY A 263 12.62 9.18 19.22
N ASP A 264 12.03 7.98 19.28
CA ASP A 264 12.81 6.73 19.19
C ASP A 264 12.79 6.07 17.81
N MET A 265 12.21 6.72 16.81
CA MET A 265 12.20 6.23 15.42
C MET A 265 13.62 6.13 14.82
N GLU A 266 14.59 6.90 15.31
CA GLU A 266 16.01 6.75 14.94
C GLU A 266 16.62 5.42 15.38
N ASN A 267 16.09 4.81 16.45
CA ASN A 267 16.55 3.50 16.92
C ASN A 267 15.89 2.30 16.22
N ALA A 268 14.70 2.48 15.65
CA ALA A 268 14.03 1.44 14.85
C ALA A 268 14.81 1.12 13.55
N ALA A 269 15.59 2.07 13.03
CA ALA A 269 16.53 1.86 11.92
C ALA A 269 17.72 0.93 12.29
N ARG A 270 17.87 0.57 13.56
CA ARG A 270 18.96 -0.29 14.05
C ARG A 270 18.62 -1.78 14.10
N PHE A 271 17.43 -2.22 13.67
CA PHE A 271 17.14 -3.66 13.55
C PHE A 271 17.47 -4.14 12.12
N PRO A 272 18.69 -4.64 11.86
CA PRO A 272 19.13 -4.99 10.50
C PRO A 272 18.38 -6.18 9.88
N HIS A 273 17.64 -6.94 10.68
CA HIS A 273 16.84 -8.09 10.25
C HIS A 273 15.43 -7.71 9.73
N LEU A 274 15.03 -6.44 9.85
CA LEU A 274 13.79 -5.91 9.27
C LEU A 274 14.02 -5.17 7.95
N HIS A 275 15.27 -4.99 7.54
CA HIS A 275 15.59 -4.51 6.22
C HIS A 275 15.28 -5.61 5.21
N THR A 276 14.40 -5.30 4.26
CA THR A 276 14.24 -6.11 3.06
C THR A 276 15.62 -6.39 2.48
N PRO A 277 16.05 -7.65 2.31
CA PRO A 277 17.31 -7.92 1.65
C PRO A 277 17.26 -7.34 0.24
N ASP A 278 18.21 -6.51 -0.11
CA ASP A 278 18.60 -6.11 -1.45
C ASP A 278 17.69 -5.18 -2.27
N TYR A 279 16.99 -4.22 -1.66
CA TYR A 279 16.93 -2.92 -2.30
C TYR A 279 18.01 -2.05 -1.66
N ASP A 280 19.18 -2.09 -2.24
CA ASP A 280 20.35 -1.35 -1.80
C ASP A 280 20.11 0.16 -1.95
N TYR A 281 19.38 0.74 -0.97
CA TYR A 281 19.27 2.19 -0.79
C TYR A 281 20.57 2.76 -0.19
N ARG A 282 21.71 2.17 -0.51
CA ARG A 282 22.96 2.85 -0.31
C ARG A 282 23.02 4.00 -1.30
N ILE A 283 22.41 5.12 -0.90
CA ILE A 283 22.96 6.41 -1.29
C ILE A 283 24.42 6.32 -0.82
N SER A 284 25.29 5.99 -1.76
CA SER A 284 26.73 6.03 -1.56
C SER A 284 27.08 7.47 -1.17
N SER A 285 27.09 7.72 0.13
CA SER A 285 27.87 8.83 0.68
C SER A 285 29.34 8.46 0.51
N LYS A 286 29.80 8.37 -0.73
CA LYS A 286 31.21 8.56 -1.04
C LYS A 286 31.54 10.02 -0.76
N LYS A 287 31.88 10.31 0.49
CA LYS A 287 32.86 11.34 0.76
C LYS A 287 34.05 10.97 -0.11
N ALA A 288 34.25 11.71 -1.19
CA ALA A 288 35.48 11.68 -1.93
C ALA A 288 36.59 12.12 -0.97
N LEU A 289 37.46 11.22 -0.62
CA LEU A 289 38.81 11.50 -0.25
C LEU A 289 39.54 11.91 -1.55
N HIS A 290 39.95 13.09 -1.61
CA HIS A 290 41.03 13.85 -2.23
C HIS A 290 40.55 15.15 -2.80
#